data_81790442bbb54062fad4ed682f8d520e
#
_entry.id   81790442bbb54062fad4ed682f8d520e
#
_cell.length_a   1.000
_cell.length_b   1.000
_cell.length_c   1.000
_cell.angle_alpha   90.00
_cell.angle_beta   90.00
_cell.angle_gamma   90.00
#
_symmetry.space_group_name_H-M   'P 1'
#
loop_
_entity.id
_entity.type
_entity.pdbx_description
1 polymer ?
#
loop_
_entity_poly.entity_id
_entity_poly.type
_entity_poly.pdbx_seq_one_letter_code
_entity_poly.pdbx_strand_id
1 'polypeptide(L)'
;MVFGSEPGGQLTTTTDVENFPGFSKVIQGPWLMEEMKGQAKAVGTEMIQDHISKVDLSSRPFTAHGDSGQIYTADSVIISTGAQARWLNLDSEKKFRGFGVSACATCDGFFFKDKEVAVVGGGNAAVEEAMFLTKFASKVKL
;
A
#
# COMPACT_ATOMS: atom_id res chain seq x y z
N MET A 1 -4.11 -12.08 14.21
CA MET A 1 -3.42 -11.36 13.12
C MET A 1 -2.27 -10.57 13.70
N VAL A 2 -1.09 -10.69 13.16
CA VAL A 2 0.07 -9.88 13.57
C VAL A 2 0.27 -8.78 12.53
N PHE A 3 0.49 -7.55 12.96
CA PHE A 3 0.70 -6.40 12.10
C PHE A 3 1.88 -5.57 12.58
N GLY A 4 2.63 -4.98 11.64
CA GLY A 4 3.81 -4.17 11.92
C GLY A 4 3.50 -2.78 12.48
N SER A 5 4.43 -1.84 12.29
CA SER A 5 4.37 -0.48 12.84
C SER A 5 3.23 0.38 12.25
N GLU A 6 2.76 0.04 11.06
CA GLU A 6 1.73 0.81 10.35
C GLU A 6 0.48 -0.05 10.09
N PRO A 7 -0.38 -0.24 11.11
CA PRO A 7 -1.62 -1.00 10.95
C PRO A 7 -2.56 -0.29 9.98
N GLY A 8 -3.01 -1.02 8.94
CA GLY A 8 -3.85 -0.47 7.88
C GLY A 8 -3.09 -0.06 6.62
N GLY A 9 -1.76 -0.01 6.67
CA GLY A 9 -0.89 0.18 5.51
C GLY A 9 -1.17 1.48 4.76
N GLN A 10 -1.08 1.47 3.44
CA GLN A 10 -1.16 2.67 2.59
C GLN A 10 -2.49 3.42 2.70
N LEU A 11 -3.59 2.76 3.02
CA LEU A 11 -4.88 3.44 3.20
C LEU A 11 -4.90 4.39 4.40
N THR A 12 -4.02 4.21 5.38
CA THR A 12 -3.93 5.14 6.51
C THR A 12 -3.29 6.48 6.14
N THR A 13 -2.55 6.53 5.03
CA THR A 13 -1.92 7.74 4.50
C THR A 13 -2.74 8.40 3.38
N THR A 14 -3.81 7.73 2.91
CA THR A 14 -4.74 8.22 1.91
C THR A 14 -5.87 8.99 2.60
N THR A 15 -6.27 10.12 2.04
CA THR A 15 -7.43 10.89 2.54
C THR A 15 -8.72 10.35 1.94
N ASP A 16 -9.05 10.75 0.74
CA ASP A 16 -10.31 10.45 0.08
C ASP A 16 -10.26 9.09 -0.64
N VAL A 17 -11.23 8.24 -0.35
CA VAL A 17 -11.43 6.95 -0.99
C VAL A 17 -12.80 6.92 -1.63
N GLU A 18 -12.84 6.86 -2.96
CA GLU A 18 -14.07 6.88 -3.76
C GLU A 18 -14.37 5.52 -4.42
N ASN A 19 -13.37 4.66 -4.51
CA ASN A 19 -13.42 3.42 -5.27
C ASN A 19 -13.54 2.15 -4.42
N PHE A 20 -13.79 2.27 -3.09
CA PHE A 20 -14.11 1.14 -2.25
C PHE A 20 -15.62 0.85 -2.33
N PRO A 21 -16.03 -0.36 -2.73
CA PRO A 21 -17.44 -0.66 -2.96
C PRO A 21 -18.25 -0.64 -1.65
N GLY A 22 -19.54 -0.27 -1.76
CA GLY A 22 -20.47 -0.24 -0.63
C GLY A 22 -20.72 1.15 -0.04
N PHE A 23 -20.04 2.18 -0.52
CA PHE A 23 -20.22 3.57 -0.08
C PHE A 23 -20.65 4.46 -1.26
N SER A 24 -21.69 5.23 -1.06
CA SER A 24 -22.20 6.21 -2.07
C SER A 24 -21.57 7.58 -1.95
N LYS A 25 -20.76 7.79 -0.93
CA LYS A 25 -20.06 9.04 -0.64
C LYS A 25 -18.58 8.74 -0.43
N VAL A 26 -17.76 9.76 -0.63
CA VAL A 26 -16.34 9.74 -0.28
C VAL A 26 -16.16 9.36 1.19
N ILE A 27 -15.26 8.43 1.46
CA ILE A 27 -14.88 8.02 2.81
C ILE A 27 -13.38 8.29 3.02
N GLN A 28 -12.96 8.37 4.27
CA GLN A 28 -11.56 8.59 4.60
C GLN A 28 -10.83 7.26 4.78
N GLY A 29 -9.62 7.14 4.20
CA GLY A 29 -8.81 5.94 4.28
C GLY A 29 -8.55 5.47 5.72
N PRO A 30 -8.09 6.34 6.66
CA PRO A 30 -7.90 5.98 8.06
C PRO A 30 -9.17 5.45 8.74
N TRP A 31 -10.31 6.08 8.48
CA TRP A 31 -11.60 5.63 9.00
C TRP A 31 -11.97 4.24 8.48
N LEU A 32 -11.81 4.01 7.18
CA LEU A 32 -12.07 2.69 6.57
C LEU A 32 -11.23 1.60 7.24
N MET A 33 -9.96 1.87 7.52
CA MET A 33 -9.09 0.90 8.17
C MET A 33 -9.48 0.59 9.62
N GLU A 34 -9.99 1.57 10.37
CA GLU A 34 -10.52 1.33 11.71
C GLU A 34 -11.82 0.49 11.67
N GLU A 35 -12.70 0.73 10.68
CA GLU A 35 -13.90 -0.10 10.48
C GLU A 35 -13.53 -1.55 10.14
N MET A 36 -12.57 -1.76 9.23
CA MET A 36 -12.09 -3.10 8.87
C MET A 36 -11.45 -3.82 10.05
N LYS A 37 -10.70 -3.10 10.88
CA LYS A 37 -10.13 -3.62 12.12
C LYS A 37 -11.21 -4.00 13.14
N GLY A 38 -12.23 -3.15 13.27
CA GLY A 38 -13.41 -3.42 14.10
C GLY A 38 -14.14 -4.69 13.66
N GLN A 39 -14.35 -4.85 12.34
CA GLN A 39 -14.97 -6.04 11.76
C GLN A 39 -14.15 -7.30 12.06
N ALA A 40 -12.84 -7.26 11.89
CA ALA A 40 -11.97 -8.39 12.20
C ALA A 40 -12.07 -8.80 13.69
N LYS A 41 -12.07 -7.81 14.59
CA LYS A 41 -12.25 -8.07 16.03
C LYS A 41 -13.61 -8.66 16.36
N ALA A 42 -14.67 -8.20 15.70
CA ALA A 42 -16.03 -8.66 15.96
C ALA A 42 -16.22 -10.17 15.63
N VAL A 43 -15.41 -10.71 14.74
CA VAL A 43 -15.39 -12.15 14.43
C VAL A 43 -14.31 -12.93 15.21
N GLY A 44 -13.78 -12.33 16.27
CA GLY A 44 -12.86 -13.01 17.19
C GLY A 44 -11.38 -12.98 16.77
N THR A 45 -11.00 -12.13 15.79
CA THR A 45 -9.58 -12.01 15.42
C THR A 45 -8.79 -11.30 16.53
N GLU A 46 -7.79 -11.97 17.06
CA GLU A 46 -6.80 -11.35 17.94
C GLU A 46 -5.86 -10.47 17.09
N MET A 47 -5.69 -9.22 17.52
CA MET A 47 -4.86 -8.22 16.86
C MET A 47 -3.60 -7.99 17.69
N ILE A 48 -2.45 -8.37 17.15
CA ILE A 48 -1.16 -8.28 17.86
C ILE A 48 -0.25 -7.33 17.11
N GLN A 49 0.23 -6.31 17.79
CA GLN A 49 1.22 -5.40 17.23
C GLN A 49 2.62 -5.95 17.44
N ASP A 50 3.22 -6.43 16.36
CA ASP A 50 4.60 -6.91 16.33
C ASP A 50 5.09 -6.90 14.89
N HIS A 51 6.38 -6.89 14.67
CA HIS A 51 6.97 -7.02 13.35
C HIS A 51 7.57 -8.42 13.18
N ILE A 52 7.12 -9.14 12.17
CA ILE A 52 7.63 -10.48 11.86
C ILE A 52 8.89 -10.36 11.01
N SER A 53 10.02 -10.76 11.59
CA SER A 53 11.33 -10.71 10.94
C SER A 53 11.73 -12.04 10.28
N LYS A 54 11.12 -13.15 10.71
CA LYS A 54 11.44 -14.49 10.18
C LYS A 54 10.22 -15.39 10.25
N VAL A 55 10.05 -16.24 9.23
CA VAL A 55 9.07 -17.32 9.23
C VAL A 55 9.75 -18.66 8.92
N ASP A 56 9.25 -19.74 9.51
CA ASP A 56 9.57 -21.10 9.13
C ASP A 56 8.28 -21.81 8.69
N LEU A 57 8.24 -22.15 7.42
CA LEU A 57 7.10 -22.79 6.76
C LEU A 57 7.44 -24.25 6.36
N SER A 58 8.52 -24.83 6.87
CA SER A 58 9.00 -26.15 6.51
C SER A 58 8.13 -27.29 7.06
N SER A 59 7.53 -27.08 8.22
CA SER A 59 6.66 -28.07 8.88
C SER A 59 5.54 -27.38 9.65
N ARG A 60 4.44 -28.10 9.88
CA ARG A 60 3.33 -27.61 10.72
C ARG A 60 3.50 -28.04 12.17
N PRO A 61 3.10 -27.19 13.12
CA PRO A 61 2.62 -25.81 12.92
C PRO A 61 3.72 -24.90 12.39
N PHE A 62 3.37 -23.99 11.46
CA PHE A 62 4.26 -22.96 10.97
C PHE A 62 4.64 -21.99 12.09
N THR A 63 5.86 -21.46 12.06
CA THR A 63 6.33 -20.52 13.07
C THR A 63 6.69 -19.17 12.47
N ALA A 64 6.37 -18.11 13.20
CA ALA A 64 6.76 -16.73 12.88
C ALA A 64 7.43 -16.09 14.10
N HIS A 65 8.56 -15.44 13.89
CA HIS A 65 9.34 -14.79 14.93
C HIS A 65 9.12 -13.28 14.87
N GLY A 66 8.62 -12.72 15.97
CA GLY A 66 8.44 -11.29 16.15
C GLY A 66 9.70 -10.60 16.66
N ASP A 67 9.86 -9.33 16.36
CA ASP A 67 10.96 -8.50 16.88
C ASP A 67 10.85 -8.29 18.39
N SER A 68 9.66 -8.46 18.94
CA SER A 68 9.43 -8.52 20.41
C SER A 68 10.09 -9.73 21.09
N GLY A 69 10.58 -10.70 20.32
CA GLY A 69 11.03 -12.00 20.82
C GLY A 69 9.92 -13.04 20.96
N GLN A 70 8.66 -12.67 20.70
CA GLN A 70 7.53 -13.60 20.70
C GLN A 70 7.60 -14.54 19.50
N ILE A 71 7.25 -15.81 19.73
CA ILE A 71 7.09 -16.81 18.66
C ILE A 71 5.60 -17.10 18.53
N TYR A 72 5.10 -16.98 17.30
CA TYR A 72 3.73 -17.26 16.92
C TYR A 72 3.68 -18.58 16.15
N THR A 73 2.67 -19.38 16.40
CA THR A 73 2.48 -20.67 15.71
C THR A 73 1.09 -20.71 15.07
N ALA A 74 1.00 -21.31 13.87
CA ALA A 74 -0.27 -21.48 13.18
C ALA A 74 -0.23 -22.67 12.21
N ASP A 75 -1.36 -23.32 11.99
CA ASP A 75 -1.50 -24.37 10.98
C ASP A 75 -1.61 -23.81 9.56
N SER A 76 -1.99 -22.53 9.44
CA SER A 76 -2.09 -21.79 8.17
C SER A 76 -1.57 -20.38 8.34
N VAL A 77 -0.91 -19.85 7.32
CA VAL A 77 -0.37 -18.48 7.30
C VAL A 77 -0.83 -17.77 6.03
N ILE A 78 -1.30 -16.53 6.18
CA ILE A 78 -1.56 -15.61 5.08
C ILE A 78 -0.53 -14.49 5.16
N ILE A 79 0.27 -14.34 4.10
CA ILE A 79 1.28 -13.29 3.99
C ILE A 79 0.67 -12.10 3.26
N SER A 80 0.45 -10.99 3.98
CA SER A 80 -0.18 -9.77 3.48
C SER A 80 0.63 -8.55 3.90
N THR A 81 1.92 -8.53 3.51
CA THR A 81 2.88 -7.53 3.97
C THR A 81 2.81 -6.20 3.21
N GLY A 82 1.94 -6.11 2.19
CA GLY A 82 1.79 -4.92 1.38
C GLY A 82 2.98 -4.67 0.45
N ALA A 83 3.05 -3.45 -0.05
CA ALA A 83 4.13 -2.98 -0.91
C ALA A 83 4.41 -1.51 -0.66
N GLN A 84 5.62 -1.09 -0.98
CA GLN A 84 6.02 0.31 -0.94
C GLN A 84 6.57 0.72 -2.31
N ALA A 85 6.36 1.97 -2.68
CA ALA A 85 6.96 2.52 -3.89
C ALA A 85 8.49 2.49 -3.80
N ARG A 86 9.14 2.10 -4.90
CA ARG A 86 10.59 2.19 -5.02
C ARG A 86 10.95 3.58 -5.50
N TRP A 87 11.53 4.36 -4.61
CA TRP A 87 11.98 5.72 -4.89
C TRP A 87 13.43 5.73 -5.42
N LEU A 88 13.78 6.78 -6.17
CA LEU A 88 15.16 7.00 -6.63
C LEU A 88 16.07 7.52 -5.50
N ASN A 89 15.48 7.90 -4.36
CA ASN A 89 16.15 8.48 -3.20
C ASN A 89 16.83 9.84 -3.47
N LEU A 90 16.23 10.63 -4.34
CA LEU A 90 16.66 12.01 -4.62
C LEU A 90 15.96 12.98 -3.65
N ASP A 91 16.66 14.02 -3.24
CA ASP A 91 16.06 15.06 -2.37
C ASP A 91 14.90 15.79 -3.05
N SER A 92 14.94 15.91 -4.38
CA SER A 92 13.85 16.45 -5.19
C SER A 92 12.56 15.60 -5.12
N GLU A 93 12.67 14.28 -4.99
CA GLU A 93 11.48 13.43 -4.81
C GLU A 93 10.75 13.77 -3.53
N LYS A 94 11.47 13.92 -2.42
CA LYS A 94 10.88 14.30 -1.13
C LYS A 94 10.22 15.68 -1.20
N LYS A 95 10.91 16.64 -1.86
CA LYS A 95 10.45 18.02 -1.98
C LYS A 95 9.18 18.16 -2.83
N PHE A 96 9.07 17.37 -3.91
CA PHE A 96 8.00 17.50 -4.90
C PHE A 96 6.96 16.38 -4.82
N ARG A 97 7.03 15.51 -3.82
CA ARG A 97 6.02 14.49 -3.59
C ARG A 97 4.64 15.13 -3.36
N GLY A 98 3.65 14.74 -4.17
CA GLY A 98 2.33 15.37 -4.20
C GLY A 98 2.26 16.71 -4.95
N PHE A 99 3.41 17.26 -5.40
CA PHE A 99 3.53 18.52 -6.12
C PHE A 99 4.27 18.37 -7.46
N GLY A 100 4.12 17.22 -8.12
CA GLY A 100 4.75 16.92 -9.40
C GLY A 100 5.51 15.60 -9.43
N VAL A 101 5.77 14.99 -8.28
CA VAL A 101 6.35 13.64 -8.14
C VAL A 101 5.33 12.74 -7.47
N SER A 102 4.98 11.65 -8.14
CA SER A 102 4.05 10.62 -7.67
C SER A 102 4.62 9.23 -7.91
N ALA A 103 4.15 8.25 -7.13
CA ALA A 103 4.42 6.83 -7.33
C ALA A 103 3.13 6.06 -7.68
N CYS A 104 2.06 6.75 -8.06
CA CYS A 104 0.79 6.13 -8.40
C CYS A 104 0.13 6.90 -9.55
N ALA A 105 0.31 6.43 -10.78
CA ALA A 105 -0.31 7.07 -11.93
C ALA A 105 -1.84 6.99 -11.91
N THR A 106 -2.39 5.88 -11.42
CA THR A 106 -3.84 5.69 -11.32
C THR A 106 -4.49 6.59 -10.26
N CYS A 107 -3.74 6.97 -9.21
CA CYS A 107 -4.21 7.89 -8.18
C CYS A 107 -4.15 9.35 -8.67
N ASP A 108 -3.02 9.74 -9.26
CA ASP A 108 -2.66 11.14 -9.46
C ASP A 108 -2.67 11.58 -10.92
N GLY A 109 -2.81 10.65 -11.88
CA GLY A 109 -2.67 10.93 -13.32
C GLY A 109 -3.61 12.03 -13.81
N PHE A 110 -4.81 12.13 -13.24
CA PHE A 110 -5.78 13.16 -13.59
C PHE A 110 -5.27 14.58 -13.33
N PHE A 111 -4.47 14.79 -12.28
CA PHE A 111 -3.92 16.11 -11.94
C PHE A 111 -2.87 16.60 -12.94
N PHE A 112 -2.38 15.70 -13.79
CA PHE A 112 -1.39 16.01 -14.84
C PHE A 112 -1.99 16.08 -16.24
N LYS A 113 -3.30 16.30 -16.32
CA LYS A 113 -3.99 16.47 -17.59
C LYS A 113 -3.34 17.58 -18.42
N ASP A 114 -3.13 17.29 -19.71
CA ASP A 114 -2.49 18.18 -20.69
C ASP A 114 -1.05 18.62 -20.35
N LYS A 115 -0.37 17.92 -19.42
CA LYS A 115 1.04 18.13 -19.07
C LYS A 115 1.94 17.14 -19.78
N GLU A 116 3.22 17.52 -19.97
CA GLU A 116 4.26 16.54 -20.25
C GLU A 116 4.67 15.86 -18.96
N VAL A 117 4.72 14.52 -18.98
CA VAL A 117 5.11 13.70 -17.82
C VAL A 117 6.22 12.75 -18.19
N ALA A 118 7.02 12.38 -17.19
CA ALA A 118 8.04 11.35 -17.31
C ALA A 118 7.73 10.22 -16.32
N VAL A 119 7.86 8.99 -16.79
CA VAL A 119 7.81 7.78 -15.96
C VAL A 119 9.21 7.20 -15.86
N VAL A 120 9.66 6.92 -14.66
CA VAL A 120 10.99 6.36 -14.42
C VAL A 120 10.88 4.91 -13.99
N GLY A 121 11.40 4.01 -14.82
CA GLY A 121 11.39 2.58 -14.59
C GLY A 121 11.45 1.78 -15.89
N GLY A 122 11.77 0.50 -15.79
CA GLY A 122 11.84 -0.42 -16.94
C GLY A 122 11.08 -1.74 -16.70
N GLY A 123 10.31 -1.83 -15.61
CA GLY A 123 9.47 -2.99 -15.29
C GLY A 123 8.04 -2.84 -15.78
N ASN A 124 7.24 -3.91 -15.62
CA ASN A 124 5.84 -3.93 -16.04
C ASN A 124 5.03 -2.76 -15.46
N ALA A 125 5.18 -2.45 -14.18
CA ALA A 125 4.48 -1.34 -13.53
C ALA A 125 4.77 0.00 -14.24
N ALA A 126 6.02 0.29 -14.60
CA ALA A 126 6.37 1.53 -15.28
C ALA A 126 5.72 1.64 -16.66
N VAL A 127 5.68 0.54 -17.41
CA VAL A 127 5.03 0.48 -18.73
C VAL A 127 3.52 0.65 -18.60
N GLU A 128 2.89 -0.06 -17.66
CA GLU A 128 1.44 0.01 -17.42
C GLU A 128 1.02 1.41 -16.98
N GLU A 129 1.77 2.03 -16.07
CA GLU A 129 1.52 3.40 -15.60
C GLU A 129 1.76 4.43 -16.71
N ALA A 130 2.80 4.26 -17.53
CA ALA A 130 3.03 5.12 -18.68
C ALA A 130 1.87 5.03 -19.69
N MET A 131 1.39 3.82 -19.98
CA MET A 131 0.21 3.62 -20.81
C MET A 131 -1.05 4.27 -20.23
N PHE A 132 -1.25 4.15 -18.92
CA PHE A 132 -2.39 4.79 -18.24
C PHE A 132 -2.34 6.31 -18.37
N LEU A 133 -1.17 6.92 -18.16
CA LEU A 133 -0.96 8.36 -18.24
C LEU A 133 -1.23 8.94 -19.64
N THR A 134 -1.12 8.15 -20.71
CA THR A 134 -1.47 8.62 -22.07
C THR A 134 -2.93 9.06 -22.20
N LYS A 135 -3.79 8.66 -21.28
CA LYS A 135 -5.20 9.09 -21.26
C LYS A 135 -5.38 10.54 -20.82
N PHE A 136 -4.39 11.12 -20.16
CA PHE A 136 -4.46 12.43 -19.53
C PHE A 136 -3.38 13.38 -20.03
N ALA A 137 -2.14 12.91 -20.07
CA ALA A 137 -0.98 13.71 -20.39
C ALA A 137 -0.90 14.04 -21.89
N SER A 138 -0.39 15.23 -22.20
CA SER A 138 -0.11 15.62 -23.61
C SER A 138 1.09 14.87 -24.18
N LYS A 139 2.00 14.40 -23.32
CA LYS A 139 3.17 13.61 -23.70
C LYS A 139 3.64 12.80 -22.51
N VAL A 140 3.96 11.54 -22.76
CA VAL A 140 4.57 10.63 -21.78
C VAL A 140 5.95 10.21 -22.28
N LYS A 141 6.96 10.35 -21.44
CA LYS A 141 8.32 9.85 -21.65
C LYS A 141 8.57 8.72 -20.67
N LEU A 142 9.05 7.58 -21.14
CA LEU A 142 9.46 6.44 -20.33
C LEU A 142 10.98 6.29 -20.41
#